data_6491c3e077ed395564a48e806c435d60
#
_entry.id   6491c3e077ed395564a48e806c435d60
#
_cell.length_a   1.000
_cell.length_b   1.000
_cell.length_c   1.000
_cell.angle_alpha   90.00
_cell.angle_beta   90.00
_cell.angle_gamma   90.00
#
_symmetry.space_group_name_H-M   'P 1'
#
loop_
_entity.id
_entity.type
_entity.pdbx_description
1 polymer ?
#
loop_
_entity_poly.entity_id
_entity_poly.type
_entity_poly.pdbx_seq_one_letter_code
_entity_poly.pdbx_strand_id
1 'polypeptide(L)'
;GADVFLIQSTTPPSDNLMELLLMIDAAKRASAANIVAVIPYFGYARQDKKGKPRVPIGAKLVANLLSASGVNRIMTIDLHADQIQGFFEVPVDHLYASELFVEDIQNLNLDNLIIASPDMGGSKRANVYAKLLNSGVVICYKERATANEIGDMKILGGVNGKDVVIIDDMVDTAGTLTKAADLMIENGATSVRAYCTHGVLSGEAYSCLDKSKITELVITDTIPAIHNSSKVREISVASFLAKTIKAVVANESISSTWRSNNQ
;
A
#
# COMPACT_ATOMS: atom_id res chain seq x y z
N GLY A 1 7.05 -4.35 32.47
CA GLY A 1 8.43 -4.05 32.11
C GLY A 1 8.88 -4.68 30.79
N ALA A 2 8.00 -5.32 30.01
CA ALA A 2 8.33 -5.87 28.69
C ALA A 2 7.98 -4.88 27.58
N ASP A 3 8.64 -5.00 26.43
CA ASP A 3 8.23 -4.36 25.19
C ASP A 3 7.07 -5.16 24.58
N VAL A 4 5.98 -4.46 24.25
CA VAL A 4 4.76 -5.06 23.74
C VAL A 4 4.50 -4.58 22.32
N PHE A 5 4.36 -5.51 21.38
CA PHE A 5 4.02 -5.25 19.99
C PHE A 5 2.56 -5.67 19.76
N LEU A 6 1.72 -4.70 19.44
CA LEU A 6 0.29 -4.91 19.18
C LEU A 6 0.07 -4.84 17.66
N ILE A 7 -0.31 -5.96 17.08
CA ILE A 7 -0.49 -6.09 15.62
C ILE A 7 -1.98 -6.01 15.30
N GLN A 8 -2.40 -4.94 14.63
CA GLN A 8 -3.80 -4.72 14.25
C GLN A 8 -3.91 -3.81 13.03
N SER A 9 -4.46 -4.29 11.94
CA SER A 9 -4.87 -3.43 10.82
C SER A 9 -6.14 -2.68 11.17
N THR A 10 -6.17 -1.38 10.89
CA THR A 10 -7.32 -0.52 11.22
C THR A 10 -8.32 -0.43 10.06
N THR A 11 -8.69 -1.58 9.49
CA THR A 11 -9.73 -1.69 8.45
C THR A 11 -11.10 -1.28 8.98
N PRO A 12 -12.01 -0.77 8.15
CA PRO A 12 -13.41 -0.66 8.55
C PRO A 12 -14.00 -2.04 8.96
N PRO A 13 -14.90 -2.11 9.94
CA PRO A 13 -15.47 -0.98 10.68
C PRO A 13 -14.50 -0.38 11.71
N SER A 14 -14.88 0.77 12.31
CA SER A 14 -14.06 1.50 13.30
C SER A 14 -13.72 0.69 14.56
N ASP A 15 -14.37 -0.45 14.77
CA ASP A 15 -14.16 -1.36 15.89
C ASP A 15 -12.71 -1.87 15.93
N ASN A 16 -12.09 -2.11 14.79
CA ASN A 16 -10.67 -2.50 14.70
C ASN A 16 -9.73 -1.42 15.27
N LEU A 17 -10.03 -0.14 15.03
CA LEU A 17 -9.29 0.97 15.65
C LEU A 17 -9.55 1.03 17.15
N MET A 18 -10.81 0.88 17.59
CA MET A 18 -11.17 0.90 19.00
C MET A 18 -10.52 -0.26 19.75
N GLU A 19 -10.49 -1.45 19.16
CA GLU A 19 -9.79 -2.61 19.74
C GLU A 19 -8.30 -2.32 19.94
N LEU A 20 -7.64 -1.75 18.95
CA LEU A 20 -6.22 -1.35 19.08
C LEU A 20 -6.01 -0.35 20.23
N LEU A 21 -6.87 0.67 20.35
CA LEU A 21 -6.79 1.66 21.42
C LEU A 21 -6.98 1.00 22.80
N LEU A 22 -7.91 0.06 22.92
CA LEU A 22 -8.14 -0.71 24.16
C LEU A 22 -6.95 -1.62 24.50
N MET A 23 -6.33 -2.26 23.50
CA MET A 23 -5.12 -3.07 23.71
C MET A 23 -3.95 -2.20 24.19
N ILE A 24 -3.77 -1.00 23.63
CA ILE A 24 -2.74 -0.05 24.09
C ILE A 24 -2.97 0.37 25.55
N ASP A 25 -4.20 0.74 25.92
CA ASP A 25 -4.53 1.11 27.30
C ASP A 25 -4.30 -0.06 28.27
N ALA A 26 -4.69 -1.27 27.89
CA ALA A 26 -4.46 -2.48 28.69
C ALA A 26 -2.96 -2.75 28.91
N ALA A 27 -2.14 -2.66 27.86
CA ALA A 27 -0.68 -2.83 27.94
C ALA A 27 -0.05 -1.77 28.85
N LYS A 28 -0.49 -0.51 28.73
CA LYS A 28 -0.05 0.60 29.59
C LYS A 28 -0.40 0.34 31.06
N ARG A 29 -1.61 -0.09 31.38
CA ARG A 29 -2.03 -0.45 32.74
C ARG A 29 -1.31 -1.68 33.29
N ALA A 30 -0.88 -2.58 32.41
CA ALA A 30 -0.05 -3.73 32.78
C ALA A 30 1.44 -3.38 32.93
N SER A 31 1.80 -2.09 32.92
CA SER A 31 3.17 -1.57 33.08
C SER A 31 4.14 -2.09 32.01
N ALA A 32 3.71 -2.14 30.74
CA ALA A 32 4.62 -2.35 29.62
C ALA A 32 5.72 -1.25 29.62
N ALA A 33 6.95 -1.62 29.30
CA ALA A 33 8.05 -0.68 29.20
C ALA A 33 7.89 0.20 27.95
N ASN A 34 7.63 -0.46 26.81
CA ASN A 34 7.33 0.19 25.55
C ASN A 34 6.12 -0.49 24.88
N ILE A 35 5.31 0.30 24.22
CA ILE A 35 4.14 -0.18 23.45
C ILE A 35 4.34 0.25 22.00
N VAL A 36 4.49 -0.72 21.11
CA VAL A 36 4.65 -0.52 19.67
C VAL A 36 3.37 -0.96 18.98
N ALA A 37 2.66 -0.06 18.32
CA ALA A 37 1.52 -0.41 17.49
C ALA A 37 2.01 -0.74 16.06
N VAL A 38 1.88 -2.00 15.69
CA VAL A 38 2.16 -2.50 14.34
C VAL A 38 0.85 -2.50 13.58
N ILE A 39 0.70 -1.54 12.67
CA ILE A 39 -0.52 -1.30 11.90
C ILE A 39 -0.23 -1.60 10.43
N PRO A 40 -0.34 -2.86 9.97
CA PRO A 40 0.00 -3.21 8.59
C PRO A 40 -0.77 -2.39 7.58
N TYR A 41 -2.07 -2.16 7.81
CA TYR A 41 -2.91 -1.25 7.05
C TYR A 41 -3.47 -0.13 7.92
N PHE A 42 -3.14 1.12 7.59
CA PHE A 42 -3.65 2.32 8.26
C PHE A 42 -4.91 2.82 7.55
N GLY A 43 -6.09 2.44 8.07
CA GLY A 43 -7.39 2.54 7.37
C GLY A 43 -7.85 3.95 7.00
N TYR A 44 -7.35 5.00 7.67
CA TYR A 44 -7.72 6.40 7.42
C TYR A 44 -6.71 7.17 6.59
N ALA A 45 -5.69 6.50 6.03
CA ALA A 45 -4.59 7.11 5.28
C ALA A 45 -5.05 7.99 4.10
N ARG A 46 -6.15 7.64 3.41
CA ARG A 46 -6.70 8.44 2.28
C ARG A 46 -7.30 9.78 2.70
N GLN A 47 -7.51 10.00 3.99
CA GLN A 47 -8.01 11.28 4.55
C GLN A 47 -6.85 12.10 5.13
N ASP A 48 -5.76 12.25 4.35
CA ASP A 48 -4.53 12.94 4.73
C ASP A 48 -4.61 14.46 4.58
N LYS A 49 -5.59 14.96 3.85
CA LYS A 49 -5.81 16.38 3.56
C LYS A 49 -7.29 16.69 3.34
N LYS A 50 -7.60 17.98 3.37
CA LYS A 50 -8.95 18.46 3.03
C LYS A 50 -9.13 18.50 1.52
N GLY A 51 -9.87 17.53 0.97
CA GLY A 51 -10.28 17.53 -0.43
C GLY A 51 -11.43 18.51 -0.74
N LYS A 52 -12.16 18.97 0.29
CA LYS A 52 -13.30 19.89 0.21
C LYS A 52 -13.32 20.77 1.48
N PRO A 53 -14.02 21.94 1.46
CA PRO A 53 -14.28 22.69 2.67
C PRO A 53 -15.06 21.87 3.70
N ARG A 54 -14.77 22.08 4.99
CA ARG A 54 -15.51 21.51 6.14
C ARG A 54 -15.48 19.98 6.25
N VAL A 55 -14.46 19.32 5.72
CA VAL A 55 -14.22 17.87 5.91
C VAL A 55 -13.10 17.65 6.93
N PRO A 56 -13.09 16.50 7.63
CA PRO A 56 -12.01 16.15 8.55
C PRO A 56 -10.70 15.83 7.82
N ILE A 57 -9.61 15.79 8.59
CA ILE A 57 -8.36 15.11 8.23
C ILE A 57 -8.31 13.86 9.11
N GLY A 58 -8.96 12.79 8.66
CA GLY A 58 -9.14 11.57 9.44
C GLY A 58 -7.82 10.92 9.85
N ALA A 59 -6.82 10.94 8.97
CA ALA A 59 -5.48 10.43 9.29
C ALA A 59 -4.84 11.15 10.49
N LYS A 60 -4.97 12.49 10.58
CA LYS A 60 -4.46 13.25 11.74
C LYS A 60 -5.25 12.96 13.01
N LEU A 61 -6.58 12.83 12.91
CA LEU A 61 -7.40 12.48 14.06
C LEU A 61 -6.98 11.12 14.64
N VAL A 62 -6.84 10.11 13.81
CA VAL A 62 -6.44 8.77 14.25
C VAL A 62 -5.01 8.78 14.83
N ALA A 63 -4.08 9.48 14.19
CA ALA A 63 -2.72 9.65 14.71
C ALA A 63 -2.73 10.28 16.13
N ASN A 64 -3.57 11.30 16.36
CA ASN A 64 -3.72 11.92 17.67
C ASN A 64 -4.31 10.94 18.71
N LEU A 65 -5.32 10.14 18.35
CA LEU A 65 -5.90 9.15 19.24
C LEU A 65 -4.88 8.07 19.65
N LEU A 66 -4.11 7.56 18.71
CA LEU A 66 -3.04 6.60 18.97
C LEU A 66 -1.96 7.20 19.88
N SER A 67 -1.49 8.42 19.61
CA SER A 67 -0.51 9.10 20.47
C SER A 67 -1.06 9.33 21.88
N ALA A 68 -2.30 9.77 22.02
CA ALA A 68 -2.95 10.03 23.31
C ALA A 68 -3.19 8.74 24.13
N SER A 69 -3.39 7.58 23.47
CA SER A 69 -3.57 6.30 24.14
C SER A 69 -2.30 5.82 24.86
N GLY A 70 -1.14 6.33 24.47
CA GLY A 70 0.14 6.05 25.14
C GLY A 70 1.03 5.07 24.38
N VAL A 71 0.84 4.93 23.07
CA VAL A 71 1.80 4.21 22.22
C VAL A 71 3.15 4.95 22.19
N ASN A 72 4.24 4.21 22.14
CA ASN A 72 5.59 4.76 22.08
C ASN A 72 6.17 4.79 20.65
N ARG A 73 5.67 3.96 19.75
CA ARG A 73 6.14 3.83 18.38
C ARG A 73 5.07 3.23 17.49
N ILE A 74 5.05 3.63 16.24
CA ILE A 74 4.16 3.09 15.20
C ILE A 74 5.02 2.37 14.16
N MET A 75 4.58 1.21 13.70
CA MET A 75 5.07 0.55 12.49
C MET A 75 3.91 0.42 11.51
N THR A 76 4.13 0.75 10.25
CA THR A 76 3.09 0.61 9.21
C THR A 76 3.70 0.35 7.85
N ILE A 77 2.91 -0.19 6.93
CA ILE A 77 3.37 -0.51 5.56
C ILE A 77 2.64 0.41 4.58
N ASP A 78 3.37 0.97 3.62
CA ASP A 78 2.87 1.77 2.47
C ASP A 78 1.71 2.71 2.81
N LEU A 79 1.99 3.74 3.59
CA LEU A 79 1.05 4.83 3.80
C LEU A 79 0.64 5.44 2.45
N HIS A 80 -0.63 5.82 2.31
CA HIS A 80 -1.14 6.50 1.12
C HIS A 80 -0.34 7.75 0.76
N ALA A 81 0.20 8.44 1.76
CA ALA A 81 1.05 9.60 1.59
C ALA A 81 2.15 9.61 2.66
N ASP A 82 3.41 9.76 2.24
CA ASP A 82 4.58 9.73 3.14
C ASP A 82 4.50 10.74 4.28
N GLN A 83 3.89 11.90 4.03
CA GLN A 83 3.74 12.99 5.01
C GLN A 83 2.85 12.64 6.21
N ILE A 84 2.05 11.56 6.15
CA ILE A 84 1.23 11.10 7.28
C ILE A 84 2.13 10.75 8.48
N GLN A 85 3.39 10.34 8.26
CA GLN A 85 4.37 10.12 9.32
C GLN A 85 4.49 11.35 10.24
N GLY A 86 4.40 12.55 9.68
CA GLY A 86 4.45 13.81 10.43
C GLY A 86 3.18 14.14 11.22
N PHE A 87 2.13 13.31 11.16
CA PHE A 87 0.91 13.49 11.97
C PHE A 87 1.02 12.90 13.37
N PHE A 88 2.00 12.01 13.58
CA PHE A 88 2.22 11.36 14.86
C PHE A 88 3.20 12.17 15.71
N GLU A 89 2.99 12.14 17.02
CA GLU A 89 3.91 12.73 18.01
C GLU A 89 4.95 11.71 18.51
N VAL A 90 4.92 10.50 17.97
CA VAL A 90 5.82 9.38 18.29
C VAL A 90 6.55 8.94 17.02
N PRO A 91 7.70 8.25 17.13
CA PRO A 91 8.42 7.71 15.98
C PRO A 91 7.54 6.78 15.13
N VAL A 92 7.68 6.89 13.82
CA VAL A 92 6.98 6.06 12.84
C VAL A 92 7.97 5.33 11.95
N ASP A 93 7.90 4.01 11.94
CA ASP A 93 8.58 3.17 10.97
C ASP A 93 7.64 2.94 9.78
N HIS A 94 7.88 3.68 8.71
CA HIS A 94 7.17 3.51 7.45
C HIS A 94 7.91 2.49 6.58
N LEU A 95 7.37 1.29 6.50
CA LEU A 95 7.91 0.17 5.74
C LEU A 95 7.32 0.18 4.33
N TYR A 96 8.02 -0.43 3.37
CA TYR A 96 7.61 -0.46 1.97
C TYR A 96 7.51 -1.90 1.47
N ALA A 97 6.36 -2.27 0.88
CA ALA A 97 6.15 -3.58 0.27
C ALA A 97 7.04 -3.84 -0.96
N SER A 98 7.75 -2.80 -1.45
CA SER A 98 8.74 -2.97 -2.50
C SER A 98 9.78 -4.04 -2.20
N GLU A 99 10.11 -4.25 -0.93
CA GLU A 99 11.03 -5.31 -0.47
C GLU A 99 10.52 -6.73 -0.80
N LEU A 100 9.19 -6.91 -0.86
CA LEU A 100 8.55 -8.17 -1.21
C LEU A 100 8.24 -8.25 -2.70
N PHE A 101 7.70 -7.17 -3.25
CA PHE A 101 7.19 -7.15 -4.62
C PHE A 101 8.30 -7.15 -5.66
N VAL A 102 9.44 -6.50 -5.39
CA VAL A 102 10.56 -6.48 -6.35
C VAL A 102 11.10 -7.88 -6.58
N GLU A 103 11.30 -8.67 -5.53
CA GLU A 103 11.75 -10.07 -5.64
C GLU A 103 10.73 -10.91 -6.42
N ASP A 104 9.44 -10.76 -6.12
CA ASP A 104 8.37 -11.49 -6.81
C ASP A 104 8.29 -11.14 -8.30
N ILE A 105 8.39 -9.84 -8.65
CA ILE A 105 8.39 -9.37 -10.04
C ILE A 105 9.62 -9.88 -10.79
N GLN A 106 10.81 -9.88 -10.17
CA GLN A 106 12.04 -10.42 -10.78
C GLN A 106 11.89 -11.91 -11.12
N ASN A 107 11.25 -12.68 -10.24
CA ASN A 107 11.01 -14.12 -10.44
C ASN A 107 10.04 -14.42 -11.59
N LEU A 108 9.26 -13.46 -12.08
CA LEU A 108 8.41 -13.61 -13.27
C LEU A 108 9.22 -13.70 -14.57
N ASN A 109 10.49 -13.27 -14.56
CA ASN A 109 11.40 -13.28 -15.73
C ASN A 109 10.78 -12.65 -16.99
N LEU A 110 10.21 -11.44 -16.85
CA LEU A 110 9.55 -10.73 -17.95
C LEU A 110 10.61 -10.06 -18.87
N ASP A 111 10.64 -10.42 -20.15
CA ASP A 111 11.66 -9.95 -21.09
C ASP A 111 11.58 -8.44 -21.40
N ASN A 112 10.38 -7.91 -21.45
CA ASN A 112 10.09 -6.51 -21.83
C ASN A 112 9.34 -5.76 -20.72
N LEU A 113 9.80 -5.91 -19.48
CA LEU A 113 9.16 -5.28 -18.32
C LEU A 113 9.11 -3.76 -18.45
N ILE A 114 7.95 -3.19 -18.17
CA ILE A 114 7.77 -1.77 -17.89
C ILE A 114 6.87 -1.56 -16.67
N ILE A 115 7.26 -0.64 -15.80
CA ILE A 115 6.47 -0.30 -14.62
C ILE A 115 5.46 0.78 -14.96
N ALA A 116 4.26 0.68 -14.39
CA ALA A 116 3.19 1.64 -14.65
C ALA A 116 2.61 2.20 -13.35
N SER A 117 2.16 3.46 -13.41
CA SER A 117 1.29 4.05 -12.41
C SER A 117 -0.13 4.18 -12.95
N PRO A 118 -1.18 3.79 -12.20
CA PRO A 118 -2.57 3.90 -12.64
C PRO A 118 -3.09 5.34 -12.65
N ASP A 119 -2.35 6.27 -12.03
CA ASP A 119 -2.64 7.71 -12.01
C ASP A 119 -1.38 8.55 -11.75
N MET A 120 -1.53 9.88 -11.76
CA MET A 120 -0.42 10.81 -11.48
C MET A 120 0.07 10.74 -10.03
N GLY A 121 -0.80 10.40 -9.09
CA GLY A 121 -0.47 10.33 -7.65
C GLY A 121 0.54 9.24 -7.33
N GLY A 122 0.43 8.08 -7.98
CA GLY A 122 1.32 6.93 -7.81
C GLY A 122 2.66 7.02 -8.56
N SER A 123 2.88 8.07 -9.35
CA SER A 123 4.06 8.19 -10.23
C SER A 123 5.41 8.10 -9.50
N LYS A 124 5.51 8.68 -8.31
CA LYS A 124 6.73 8.61 -7.46
C LYS A 124 7.00 7.16 -7.04
N ARG A 125 5.96 6.43 -6.61
CA ARG A 125 6.06 5.01 -6.24
C ARG A 125 6.49 4.15 -7.43
N ALA A 126 5.80 4.27 -8.57
CA ALA A 126 6.16 3.55 -9.79
C ALA A 126 7.62 3.80 -10.21
N ASN A 127 8.12 5.03 -10.09
CA ASN A 127 9.52 5.36 -10.40
C ASN A 127 10.53 4.69 -9.45
N VAL A 128 10.18 4.47 -8.18
CA VAL A 128 11.04 3.70 -7.25
C VAL A 128 11.16 2.26 -7.73
N TYR A 129 10.05 1.59 -8.04
CA TYR A 129 10.08 0.23 -8.58
C TYR A 129 10.83 0.13 -9.93
N ALA A 130 10.61 1.09 -10.82
CA ALA A 130 11.31 1.14 -12.11
C ALA A 130 12.83 1.19 -11.93
N LYS A 131 13.33 1.98 -10.96
CA LYS A 131 14.76 2.03 -10.63
C LYS A 131 15.27 0.72 -10.05
N LEU A 132 14.54 0.11 -9.10
CA LEU A 132 14.92 -1.17 -8.47
C LEU A 132 14.94 -2.32 -9.47
N LEU A 133 14.07 -2.29 -10.48
CA LEU A 133 13.92 -3.33 -11.52
C LEU A 133 14.66 -2.99 -12.81
N ASN A 134 15.39 -1.86 -12.84
CA ASN A 134 16.10 -1.37 -14.05
C ASN A 134 15.19 -1.31 -15.28
N SER A 135 13.98 -0.78 -15.12
CA SER A 135 12.98 -0.66 -16.18
C SER A 135 12.56 0.80 -16.43
N GLY A 136 11.81 1.03 -17.51
CA GLY A 136 11.15 2.30 -17.77
C GLY A 136 9.86 2.46 -16.92
N VAL A 137 9.27 3.67 -16.97
CA VAL A 137 8.00 3.95 -16.32
C VAL A 137 7.00 4.57 -17.30
N VAL A 138 5.74 4.17 -17.19
CA VAL A 138 4.60 4.79 -17.87
C VAL A 138 3.56 5.23 -16.85
N ILE A 139 2.79 6.26 -17.18
CA ILE A 139 1.83 6.85 -16.24
C ILE A 139 0.48 6.99 -16.93
N CYS A 140 -0.58 6.46 -16.33
CA CYS A 140 -1.94 6.80 -16.71
C CYS A 140 -2.34 8.15 -16.10
N TYR A 141 -3.09 8.94 -16.84
CA TYR A 141 -3.67 10.18 -16.32
C TYR A 141 -5.05 10.40 -16.91
N LYS A 142 -5.88 11.12 -16.16
CA LYS A 142 -7.21 11.52 -16.60
C LYS A 142 -7.13 12.95 -17.16
N GLU A 143 -7.39 13.10 -18.45
CA GLU A 143 -7.53 14.43 -19.05
C GLU A 143 -8.95 14.95 -18.74
N ARG A 144 -9.03 16.04 -17.98
CA ARG A 144 -10.30 16.73 -17.73
C ARG A 144 -10.40 17.89 -18.69
N ALA A 145 -11.17 17.76 -19.76
CA ALA A 145 -11.40 18.85 -20.71
C ALA A 145 -12.21 20.00 -20.10
N THR A 146 -13.15 19.70 -19.18
CA THR A 146 -13.96 20.67 -18.43
C THR A 146 -14.32 20.13 -17.04
N ALA A 147 -14.78 21.02 -16.14
CA ALA A 147 -15.03 20.68 -14.72
C ALA A 147 -16.10 19.60 -14.47
N ASN A 148 -16.88 19.20 -15.47
CA ASN A 148 -18.00 18.26 -15.35
C ASN A 148 -17.96 17.07 -16.33
N GLU A 149 -16.90 16.91 -17.13
CA GLU A 149 -16.77 15.75 -18.02
C GLU A 149 -15.89 14.67 -17.37
N ILE A 150 -16.32 13.41 -17.51
CA ILE A 150 -15.48 12.24 -17.16
C ILE A 150 -14.42 12.18 -18.24
N GLY A 151 -13.23 12.73 -17.95
CA GLY A 151 -12.12 12.75 -18.90
C GLY A 151 -11.65 11.34 -19.23
N ASP A 152 -11.29 11.13 -20.48
CA ASP A 152 -10.69 9.88 -20.94
C ASP A 152 -9.35 9.64 -20.25
N MET A 153 -9.08 8.38 -19.93
CA MET A 153 -7.78 7.97 -19.42
C MET A 153 -6.80 7.88 -20.60
N LYS A 154 -5.61 8.46 -20.43
CA LYS A 154 -4.52 8.43 -21.41
C LYS A 154 -3.26 7.87 -20.78
N ILE A 155 -2.34 7.38 -21.62
CA ILE A 155 -1.04 6.84 -21.21
C ILE A 155 0.05 7.83 -21.64
N LEU A 156 0.93 8.19 -20.71
CA LEU A 156 2.17 8.88 -20.98
C LEU A 156 3.31 7.85 -21.02
N GLY A 157 3.87 7.62 -22.20
CA GLY A 157 4.88 6.60 -22.48
C GLY A 157 4.35 5.50 -23.39
N GLY A 158 5.23 4.60 -23.83
CA GLY A 158 4.90 3.51 -24.76
C GLY A 158 4.79 2.16 -24.06
N VAL A 159 3.72 1.41 -24.35
CA VAL A 159 3.47 0.07 -23.79
C VAL A 159 3.44 -1.04 -24.86
N ASN A 160 3.56 -0.70 -26.13
CA ASN A 160 3.50 -1.67 -27.23
C ASN A 160 4.59 -2.74 -27.12
N GLY A 161 4.20 -4.01 -27.12
CA GLY A 161 5.08 -5.16 -26.95
C GLY A 161 5.69 -5.29 -25.56
N LYS A 162 5.15 -4.62 -24.54
CA LYS A 162 5.66 -4.63 -23.17
C LYS A 162 4.81 -5.51 -22.25
N ASP A 163 5.51 -6.11 -21.27
CA ASP A 163 4.90 -6.70 -20.09
C ASP A 163 4.77 -5.62 -19.01
N VAL A 164 3.56 -5.17 -18.76
CA VAL A 164 3.30 -4.04 -17.86
C VAL A 164 3.03 -4.54 -16.45
N VAL A 165 3.69 -3.92 -15.47
CA VAL A 165 3.39 -4.11 -14.05
C VAL A 165 2.94 -2.78 -13.45
N ILE A 166 1.64 -2.70 -13.11
CA ILE A 166 1.03 -1.54 -12.45
C ILE A 166 1.34 -1.61 -10.96
N ILE A 167 1.83 -0.51 -10.38
CA ILE A 167 2.13 -0.42 -8.94
C ILE A 167 1.21 0.63 -8.29
N ASP A 168 0.57 0.24 -7.19
CA ASP A 168 -0.21 1.17 -6.36
C ASP A 168 -0.09 0.83 -4.86
N ASP A 169 -0.51 1.75 -3.96
CA ASP A 169 -0.57 1.46 -2.52
C ASP A 169 -1.78 0.61 -2.16
N MET A 170 -2.90 0.88 -2.80
CA MET A 170 -4.14 0.14 -2.49
C MET A 170 -5.03 -0.01 -3.71
N VAL A 171 -5.82 -1.07 -3.68
CA VAL A 171 -6.93 -1.29 -4.61
C VAL A 171 -8.24 -1.37 -3.82
N ASP A 172 -9.16 -0.44 -4.12
CA ASP A 172 -10.47 -0.38 -3.45
C ASP A 172 -11.54 -1.02 -4.35
N THR A 173 -12.20 -0.28 -5.23
CA THR A 173 -13.23 -0.80 -6.15
C THR A 173 -12.66 -1.40 -7.43
N ALA A 174 -11.36 -1.38 -7.63
CA ALA A 174 -10.61 -1.79 -8.80
C ALA A 174 -10.91 -1.02 -10.11
N GLY A 175 -11.87 -0.09 -10.11
CA GLY A 175 -12.31 0.56 -11.36
C GLY A 175 -11.23 1.38 -12.08
N THR A 176 -10.35 2.08 -11.37
CA THR A 176 -9.22 2.81 -12.00
C THR A 176 -8.18 1.84 -12.52
N LEU A 177 -7.86 0.81 -11.74
CA LEU A 177 -6.86 -0.19 -12.05
C LEU A 177 -7.22 -0.99 -13.31
N THR A 178 -8.48 -1.47 -13.39
CA THR A 178 -8.97 -2.26 -14.53
C THR A 178 -9.04 -1.43 -15.80
N LYS A 179 -9.50 -0.17 -15.72
CA LYS A 179 -9.49 0.75 -16.86
C LYS A 179 -8.08 1.04 -17.36
N ALA A 180 -7.12 1.22 -16.46
CA ALA A 180 -5.71 1.41 -16.84
C ALA A 180 -5.16 0.18 -17.58
N ALA A 181 -5.46 -1.01 -17.07
CA ALA A 181 -5.01 -2.26 -17.68
C ALA A 181 -5.64 -2.48 -19.07
N ASP A 182 -6.93 -2.27 -19.20
CA ASP A 182 -7.64 -2.43 -20.47
C ASP A 182 -7.06 -1.46 -21.53
N LEU A 183 -6.83 -0.20 -21.13
CA LEU A 183 -6.20 0.81 -22.00
C LEU A 183 -4.79 0.41 -22.43
N MET A 184 -3.98 -0.16 -21.53
CA MET A 184 -2.62 -0.62 -21.85
C MET A 184 -2.64 -1.77 -22.85
N ILE A 185 -3.54 -2.74 -22.69
CA ILE A 185 -3.72 -3.83 -23.66
C ILE A 185 -4.19 -3.30 -25.02
N GLU A 186 -5.11 -2.33 -25.05
CA GLU A 186 -5.56 -1.67 -26.28
C GLU A 186 -4.44 -0.92 -26.99
N ASN A 187 -3.44 -0.45 -26.26
CA ASN A 187 -2.25 0.20 -26.80
C ASN A 187 -1.10 -0.79 -27.07
N GLY A 188 -1.37 -2.10 -27.12
CA GLY A 188 -0.45 -3.12 -27.57
C GLY A 188 0.43 -3.74 -26.48
N ALA A 189 0.12 -3.57 -25.19
CA ALA A 189 0.81 -4.31 -24.14
C ALA A 189 0.59 -5.82 -24.28
N THR A 190 1.64 -6.62 -24.07
CA THR A 190 1.60 -8.09 -24.16
C THR A 190 0.85 -8.69 -22.97
N SER A 191 1.10 -8.17 -21.79
CA SER A 191 0.43 -8.56 -20.56
C SER A 191 0.36 -7.39 -19.60
N VAL A 192 -0.65 -7.42 -18.68
CA VAL A 192 -0.75 -6.44 -17.60
C VAL A 192 -0.99 -7.15 -16.28
N ARG A 193 -0.08 -6.97 -15.34
CA ARG A 193 -0.21 -7.37 -13.94
C ARG A 193 -0.31 -6.13 -13.06
N ALA A 194 -0.83 -6.30 -11.85
CA ALA A 194 -0.89 -5.23 -10.87
C ALA A 194 -0.36 -5.72 -9.52
N TYR A 195 0.33 -4.85 -8.81
CA TYR A 195 0.83 -5.06 -7.46
C TYR A 195 0.34 -3.91 -6.58
N CYS A 196 -0.50 -4.23 -5.61
CA CYS A 196 -1.07 -3.26 -4.68
C CYS A 196 -0.85 -3.76 -3.25
N THR A 197 -0.26 -2.96 -2.40
CA THR A 197 0.02 -3.37 -1.02
C THR A 197 -1.26 -3.73 -0.28
N HIS A 198 -2.28 -2.88 -0.35
CA HIS A 198 -3.51 -3.06 0.41
C HIS A 198 -4.69 -3.45 -0.49
N GLY A 199 -5.12 -4.69 -0.39
CA GLY A 199 -6.30 -5.21 -1.08
C GLY A 199 -7.57 -4.89 -0.31
N VAL A 200 -8.09 -3.65 -0.40
CA VAL A 200 -9.39 -3.30 0.22
C VAL A 200 -10.52 -4.04 -0.46
N LEU A 201 -10.49 -4.15 -1.78
CA LEU A 201 -11.36 -4.96 -2.65
C LEU A 201 -12.86 -4.86 -2.28
N SER A 202 -13.33 -3.62 -2.12
CA SER A 202 -14.71 -3.35 -1.74
C SER A 202 -15.70 -3.38 -2.91
N GLY A 203 -16.97 -3.58 -2.60
CA GLY A 203 -18.07 -3.55 -3.57
C GLY A 203 -17.87 -4.58 -4.69
N GLU A 204 -17.92 -4.11 -5.94
CA GLU A 204 -17.80 -4.95 -7.13
C GLU A 204 -16.35 -5.21 -7.59
N ALA A 205 -15.34 -5.00 -6.72
CA ALA A 205 -13.93 -5.08 -7.11
C ALA A 205 -13.57 -6.41 -7.76
N TYR A 206 -13.98 -7.53 -7.18
CA TYR A 206 -13.73 -8.87 -7.73
C TYR A 206 -14.38 -9.07 -9.10
N SER A 207 -15.65 -8.64 -9.25
CA SER A 207 -16.36 -8.69 -10.54
C SER A 207 -15.67 -7.83 -11.61
N CYS A 208 -15.15 -6.65 -11.23
CA CYS A 208 -14.39 -5.79 -12.12
C CYS A 208 -13.07 -6.44 -12.54
N LEU A 209 -12.35 -7.07 -11.62
CA LEU A 209 -11.11 -7.77 -11.90
C LEU A 209 -11.33 -8.97 -12.83
N ASP A 210 -12.33 -9.80 -12.54
CA ASP A 210 -12.61 -11.00 -13.33
C ASP A 210 -12.95 -10.66 -14.79
N LYS A 211 -13.65 -9.55 -15.03
CA LYS A 211 -14.02 -9.05 -16.37
C LYS A 211 -12.90 -8.29 -17.08
N SER A 212 -11.89 -7.81 -16.37
CA SER A 212 -10.81 -6.99 -16.92
C SER A 212 -9.80 -7.82 -17.70
N LYS A 213 -8.91 -7.13 -18.43
CA LYS A 213 -7.75 -7.71 -19.11
C LYS A 213 -6.52 -7.89 -18.20
N ILE A 214 -6.64 -7.64 -16.90
CA ILE A 214 -5.58 -7.92 -15.92
C ILE A 214 -5.29 -9.42 -15.90
N THR A 215 -4.02 -9.77 -16.05
CA THR A 215 -3.54 -11.15 -15.93
C THR A 215 -3.57 -11.61 -14.48
N GLU A 216 -3.08 -10.78 -13.56
CA GLU A 216 -2.98 -11.07 -12.13
C GLU A 216 -2.94 -9.77 -11.34
N LEU A 217 -3.63 -9.75 -10.20
CA LEU A 217 -3.48 -8.76 -9.13
C LEU A 217 -2.78 -9.42 -7.94
N VAL A 218 -1.62 -8.91 -7.58
CA VAL A 218 -0.89 -9.32 -6.38
C VAL A 218 -1.14 -8.30 -5.28
N ILE A 219 -1.58 -8.78 -4.13
CA ILE A 219 -1.80 -7.97 -2.91
C ILE A 219 -1.01 -8.55 -1.75
N THR A 220 -1.00 -7.86 -0.61
CA THR A 220 -0.49 -8.43 0.63
C THR A 220 -1.63 -8.80 1.59
N ASP A 221 -1.33 -9.63 2.59
CA ASP A 221 -2.24 -10.00 3.69
C ASP A 221 -2.37 -8.92 4.77
N THR A 222 -2.03 -7.66 4.48
CA THR A 222 -2.28 -6.50 5.37
C THR A 222 -3.76 -6.28 5.64
N ILE A 223 -4.63 -6.71 4.73
CA ILE A 223 -6.08 -6.78 4.87
C ILE A 223 -6.48 -8.21 4.49
N PRO A 224 -7.21 -8.95 5.35
CA PRO A 224 -7.66 -10.29 5.02
C PRO A 224 -8.54 -10.31 3.77
N ALA A 225 -8.21 -11.16 2.79
CA ALA A 225 -9.04 -11.35 1.61
C ALA A 225 -10.38 -11.98 2.00
N ILE A 226 -11.48 -11.40 1.53
CA ILE A 226 -12.85 -11.88 1.86
C ILE A 226 -13.34 -12.92 0.85
N HIS A 227 -12.84 -12.85 -0.38
CA HIS A 227 -13.25 -13.71 -1.49
C HIS A 227 -12.05 -14.30 -2.21
N ASN A 228 -12.22 -15.47 -2.79
CA ASN A 228 -11.24 -16.09 -3.67
C ASN A 228 -11.52 -15.72 -5.13
N SER A 229 -10.50 -15.25 -5.84
CA SER A 229 -10.51 -15.06 -7.29
C SER A 229 -9.25 -15.68 -7.87
N SER A 230 -9.35 -16.32 -9.03
CA SER A 230 -8.19 -16.88 -9.73
C SER A 230 -7.21 -15.81 -10.23
N LYS A 231 -7.63 -14.54 -10.24
CA LYS A 231 -6.80 -13.40 -10.64
C LYS A 231 -6.14 -12.69 -9.47
N VAL A 232 -6.49 -13.02 -8.23
CA VAL A 232 -5.93 -12.36 -7.03
C VAL A 232 -5.02 -13.33 -6.30
N ARG A 233 -3.75 -12.93 -6.16
CA ARG A 233 -2.75 -13.67 -5.38
C ARG A 233 -2.28 -12.82 -4.20
N GLU A 234 -2.05 -13.47 -3.07
CA GLU A 234 -1.65 -12.83 -1.83
C GLU A 234 -0.20 -13.18 -1.46
N ILE A 235 0.57 -12.17 -1.03
CA ILE A 235 1.91 -12.33 -0.46
C ILE A 235 1.84 -11.95 1.01
N SER A 236 2.33 -12.83 1.89
CA SER A 236 2.30 -12.56 3.33
C SER A 236 3.40 -11.57 3.76
N VAL A 237 3.00 -10.57 4.55
CA VAL A 237 3.93 -9.63 5.21
C VAL A 237 4.47 -10.16 6.54
N ALA A 238 4.08 -11.34 6.99
CA ALA A 238 4.42 -11.87 8.32
C ALA A 238 5.93 -11.96 8.55
N SER A 239 6.68 -12.56 7.61
CA SER A 239 8.14 -12.67 7.70
C SER A 239 8.82 -11.31 7.66
N PHE A 240 8.30 -10.39 6.86
CA PHE A 240 8.77 -9.02 6.73
C PHE A 240 8.63 -8.25 8.05
N LEU A 241 7.45 -8.28 8.66
CA LEU A 241 7.18 -7.67 9.96
C LEU A 241 7.99 -8.33 11.08
N ALA A 242 8.10 -9.67 11.09
CA ALA A 242 8.88 -10.37 12.10
C ALA A 242 10.37 -9.98 12.09
N LYS A 243 10.97 -9.82 10.91
CA LYS A 243 12.36 -9.31 10.78
C LYS A 243 12.47 -7.90 11.32
N THR A 244 11.53 -7.02 10.98
CA THR A 244 11.52 -5.62 11.45
C THR A 244 11.37 -5.55 12.97
N ILE A 245 10.45 -6.31 13.56
CA ILE A 245 10.24 -6.38 15.01
C ILE A 245 11.54 -6.87 15.71
N LYS A 246 12.18 -7.91 15.18
CA LYS A 246 13.46 -8.40 15.72
C LYS A 246 14.55 -7.33 15.71
N ALA A 247 14.67 -6.57 14.61
CA ALA A 247 15.65 -5.48 14.52
C ALA A 247 15.38 -4.39 15.58
N VAL A 248 14.10 -4.03 15.78
CA VAL A 248 13.72 -3.05 16.82
C VAL A 248 14.04 -3.56 18.23
N VAL A 249 13.72 -4.81 18.54
CA VAL A 249 14.03 -5.41 19.86
C VAL A 249 15.53 -5.49 20.08
N ALA A 250 16.31 -5.75 19.03
CA ALA A 250 17.78 -5.81 19.11
C ALA A 250 18.44 -4.42 19.08
N ASN A 251 17.69 -3.32 18.96
CA ASN A 251 18.19 -1.95 18.73
C ASN A 251 19.08 -1.84 17.49
N GLU A 252 18.76 -2.62 16.44
CA GLU A 252 19.44 -2.62 15.15
C GLU A 252 18.73 -1.66 14.19
N SER A 253 19.46 -1.23 13.15
CA SER A 253 18.89 -0.38 12.11
C SER A 253 17.94 -1.18 11.22
N ILE A 254 16.67 -0.78 11.16
CA ILE A 254 15.67 -1.35 10.26
C ILE A 254 16.11 -1.23 8.80
N SER A 255 16.67 -0.08 8.40
CA SER A 255 17.10 0.16 7.01
C SER A 255 18.29 -0.69 6.57
N SER A 256 19.14 -1.14 7.47
CA SER A 256 20.28 -2.02 7.15
C SER A 256 19.83 -3.46 6.88
N THR A 257 18.72 -3.87 7.48
CA THR A 257 18.16 -5.23 7.33
C THR A 257 17.63 -5.48 5.91
N TRP A 258 17.29 -4.39 5.16
CA TRP A 258 16.68 -4.45 3.85
C TRP A 258 17.63 -4.12 2.70
N ARG A 259 18.67 -3.31 2.94
CA ARG A 259 19.64 -2.90 1.91
C ARG A 259 20.72 -3.93 1.60
N SER A 260 20.88 -4.96 2.41
CA SER A 260 21.96 -5.96 2.28
C SER A 260 21.79 -6.92 1.09
N ASN A 261 20.66 -6.92 0.41
CA ASN A 261 20.42 -7.77 -0.77
C ASN A 261 20.60 -7.05 -2.12
N ASN A 262 20.97 -5.76 -2.13
CA ASN A 262 21.06 -4.95 -3.36
C ASN A 262 22.37 -4.12 -3.42
N GLN A 263 23.50 -4.68 -2.97
CA GLN A 263 24.85 -4.19 -3.30
C GLN A 263 25.57 -5.17 -4.21
#